data_1d04dcb30dc06199fcbafeb786eb2e10
#
_entry.id   1d04dcb30dc06199fcbafeb786eb2e10
#
_cell.length_a   1.000
_cell.length_b   1.000
_cell.length_c   1.000
_cell.angle_alpha   90.00
_cell.angle_beta   90.00
_cell.angle_gamma   90.00
#
_symmetry.space_group_name_H-M   'P 1'
#
loop_
_entity.id
_entity.type
_entity.pdbx_description
1 polymer ?
#
loop_
_entity_poly.entity_id
_entity_poly.type
_entity_poly.pdbx_seq_one_letter_code
_entity_poly.pdbx_strand_id
1 'polypeptide(L)'
;MSKLLLNLRDVPDDEADDVRRFLDSGGIGYYETRPSWWGISAGGIWIRDDGDVAEAKRLMTKYQRERQARAREERAEAERNGTAETFADVLRTQPLRVALTVITIALLLGLIAVPALLLWQ
;
A
#
# COMPACT_ATOMS: atom_id res chain seq x y z
N MET A 1 -11.87 -14.65 30.79
CA MET A 1 -12.02 -15.14 29.41
C MET A 1 -11.06 -14.43 28.47
N SER A 2 -10.39 -15.17 27.62
CA SER A 2 -9.50 -14.56 26.62
C SER A 2 -10.30 -14.00 25.46
N LYS A 3 -9.82 -12.88 24.90
CA LYS A 3 -10.45 -12.26 23.73
C LYS A 3 -9.48 -12.18 22.56
N LEU A 4 -10.01 -12.40 21.36
CA LEU A 4 -9.25 -12.29 20.13
C LEU A 4 -8.90 -10.81 19.86
N LEU A 5 -7.62 -10.51 19.75
CA LEU A 5 -7.13 -9.18 19.38
C LEU A 5 -6.94 -9.06 17.86
N LEU A 6 -6.35 -10.07 17.24
CA LEU A 6 -5.98 -10.06 15.83
C LEU A 6 -6.22 -11.44 15.22
N ASN A 7 -6.98 -11.46 14.13
CA ASN A 7 -7.10 -12.65 13.28
C ASN A 7 -5.95 -12.59 12.27
N LEU A 8 -5.17 -13.67 12.20
CA LEU A 8 -3.97 -13.73 11.36
C LEU A 8 -4.28 -14.00 9.88
N ARG A 9 -5.54 -14.11 9.51
CA ARG A 9 -5.93 -14.28 8.10
C ARG A 9 -5.57 -13.02 7.32
N ASP A 10 -4.81 -13.20 6.24
CA ASP A 10 -4.37 -12.12 5.34
C ASP A 10 -3.55 -11.02 6.04
N VAL A 11 -2.93 -11.35 7.17
CA VAL A 11 -2.06 -10.43 7.90
C VAL A 11 -0.60 -10.70 7.49
N PRO A 12 0.13 -9.68 7.04
CA PRO A 12 1.56 -9.83 6.74
C PRO A 12 2.36 -10.23 7.99
N ASP A 13 3.42 -11.01 7.78
CA ASP A 13 4.26 -11.49 8.87
C ASP A 13 4.90 -10.36 9.68
N ASP A 14 5.28 -9.26 9.03
CA ASP A 14 5.84 -8.08 9.68
C ASP A 14 4.83 -7.41 10.62
N GLU A 15 3.56 -7.34 10.22
CA GLU A 15 2.49 -6.80 11.08
C GLU A 15 2.26 -7.68 12.30
N ALA A 16 2.22 -8.99 12.12
CA ALA A 16 2.07 -9.94 13.22
C ALA A 16 3.23 -9.82 14.22
N ASP A 17 4.46 -9.70 13.72
CA ASP A 17 5.66 -9.52 14.56
C ASP A 17 5.63 -8.20 15.33
N ASP A 18 5.16 -7.14 14.71
CA ASP A 18 5.01 -5.83 15.34
C ASP A 18 3.99 -5.89 16.50
N VAL A 19 2.88 -6.58 16.28
CA VAL A 19 1.84 -6.77 17.32
C VAL A 19 2.42 -7.55 18.50
N ARG A 20 3.16 -8.62 18.25
CA ARG A 20 3.84 -9.38 19.31
C ARG A 20 4.78 -8.51 20.10
N ARG A 21 5.56 -7.69 19.41
CA ARG A 21 6.54 -6.76 20.05
C ARG A 21 5.86 -5.74 20.94
N PHE A 22 4.80 -5.08 20.48
CA PHE A 22 4.17 -4.06 21.33
C PHE A 22 3.41 -4.67 22.52
N LEU A 23 2.88 -5.89 22.38
CA LEU A 23 2.27 -6.61 23.50
C LEU A 23 3.33 -7.00 24.55
N ASP A 24 4.47 -7.50 24.09
CA ASP A 24 5.60 -7.83 24.99
C ASP A 24 6.13 -6.58 25.68
N SER A 25 6.30 -5.48 24.97
CA SER A 25 6.76 -4.21 25.54
C SER A 25 5.79 -3.64 26.55
N GLY A 26 4.50 -3.83 26.36
CA GLY A 26 3.46 -3.39 27.29
C GLY A 26 3.23 -4.34 28.46
N GLY A 27 3.93 -5.47 28.51
CA GLY A 27 3.74 -6.48 29.56
C GLY A 27 2.38 -7.17 29.49
N ILE A 28 1.77 -7.21 28.33
CA ILE A 28 0.44 -7.80 28.13
C ILE A 28 0.60 -9.29 27.80
N GLY A 29 -0.01 -10.17 28.60
CA GLY A 29 0.00 -11.59 28.32
C GLY A 29 -0.91 -11.96 27.15
N TYR A 30 -0.36 -12.68 26.18
CA TYR A 30 -1.09 -13.14 25.01
C TYR A 30 -0.70 -14.58 24.67
N TYR A 31 -1.52 -15.21 23.85
CA TYR A 31 -1.17 -16.48 23.24
C TYR A 31 -1.67 -16.51 21.79
N GLU A 32 -1.07 -17.38 21.01
CA GLU A 32 -1.45 -17.53 19.59
C GLU A 32 -2.09 -18.91 19.38
N THR A 33 -3.13 -18.93 18.55
CA THR A 33 -3.72 -20.17 18.07
C THR A 33 -3.14 -20.49 16.68
N ARG A 34 -2.94 -21.78 16.42
CA ARG A 34 -2.40 -22.25 15.14
C ARG A 34 -3.49 -22.23 14.07
N PRO A 35 -3.12 -22.07 12.80
CA PRO A 35 -4.08 -22.25 11.70
C PRO A 35 -4.68 -23.63 11.74
N SER A 36 -5.97 -23.73 11.43
CA SER A 36 -6.62 -25.03 11.41
C SER A 36 -6.19 -25.82 10.17
N TRP A 37 -6.19 -27.14 10.34
CA TRP A 37 -5.86 -28.15 9.33
C TRP A 37 -6.68 -27.98 8.04
N TRP A 38 -7.91 -27.53 8.19
CA TRP A 38 -8.91 -27.47 7.14
C TRP A 38 -9.00 -26.10 6.46
N GLY A 39 -8.15 -25.16 6.82
CA GLY A 39 -8.21 -23.79 6.30
C GLY A 39 -9.37 -22.96 6.82
N ILE A 40 -10.11 -23.46 7.82
CA ILE A 40 -11.26 -22.76 8.42
C ILE A 40 -10.79 -21.60 9.27
N SER A 41 -9.64 -21.73 9.94
CA SER A 41 -9.06 -20.69 10.78
C SER A 41 -7.61 -20.48 10.41
N ALA A 42 -7.21 -19.23 10.24
CA ALA A 42 -5.81 -18.83 9.97
C ALA A 42 -5.00 -18.63 11.25
N GLY A 43 -5.61 -18.87 12.41
CA GLY A 43 -5.01 -18.59 13.70
C GLY A 43 -5.30 -17.18 14.17
N GLY A 44 -4.88 -16.85 15.38
CA GLY A 44 -5.13 -15.54 15.96
C GLY A 44 -4.26 -15.27 17.17
N ILE A 45 -4.15 -14.00 17.51
CA ILE A 45 -3.50 -13.51 18.73
C ILE A 45 -4.59 -13.19 19.74
N TRP A 46 -4.53 -13.83 20.92
CA TRP A 46 -5.55 -13.73 21.95
C TRP A 46 -4.96 -13.12 23.21
N ILE A 47 -5.69 -12.21 23.82
CA ILE A 47 -5.31 -11.62 25.10
C ILE A 47 -5.82 -12.50 26.24
N ARG A 48 -4.93 -12.90 27.12
CA ARG A 48 -5.24 -13.84 28.22
C ARG A 48 -6.11 -13.24 29.32
N ASP A 49 -5.82 -11.98 29.68
CA ASP A 49 -6.45 -11.33 30.82
C ASP A 49 -7.46 -10.29 30.33
N ASP A 50 -8.70 -10.38 30.81
CA ASP A 50 -9.76 -9.42 30.47
C ASP A 50 -9.38 -7.99 30.85
N GLY A 51 -8.60 -7.81 31.92
CA GLY A 51 -8.14 -6.50 32.35
C GLY A 51 -7.18 -5.83 31.37
N ASP A 52 -6.51 -6.62 30.54
CA ASP A 52 -5.55 -6.11 29.54
C ASP A 52 -6.18 -5.84 28.18
N VAL A 53 -7.41 -6.25 27.96
CA VAL A 53 -8.07 -6.14 26.64
C VAL A 53 -8.20 -4.68 26.21
N ALA A 54 -8.60 -3.79 27.10
CA ALA A 54 -8.75 -2.36 26.78
C ALA A 54 -7.41 -1.74 26.36
N GLU A 55 -6.35 -2.04 27.10
CA GLU A 55 -5.01 -1.55 26.79
C GLU A 55 -4.48 -2.14 25.48
N ALA A 56 -4.69 -3.45 25.26
CA ALA A 56 -4.30 -4.10 24.01
C ALA A 56 -5.00 -3.48 22.81
N LYS A 57 -6.29 -3.19 22.93
CA LYS A 57 -7.05 -2.53 21.86
C LYS A 57 -6.57 -1.11 21.61
N ARG A 58 -6.21 -0.38 22.67
CA ARG A 58 -5.66 0.97 22.56
C ARG A 58 -4.33 0.96 21.80
N LEU A 59 -3.43 0.05 22.14
CA LEU A 59 -2.16 -0.13 21.46
C LEU A 59 -2.35 -0.54 20.01
N MET A 60 -3.31 -1.41 19.74
CA MET A 60 -3.64 -1.86 18.38
C MET A 60 -4.16 -0.70 17.53
N THR A 61 -5.04 0.14 18.08
CA THR A 61 -5.56 1.31 17.38
C THR A 61 -4.43 2.30 17.05
N LYS A 62 -3.55 2.56 18.01
CA LYS A 62 -2.39 3.42 17.81
C LYS A 62 -1.47 2.86 16.71
N TYR A 63 -1.19 1.58 16.76
CA TYR A 63 -0.37 0.90 15.76
C TYR A 63 -0.96 1.02 14.36
N GLN A 64 -2.26 0.77 14.21
CA GLN A 64 -2.94 0.85 12.92
C GLN A 64 -2.92 2.27 12.35
N ARG A 65 -3.11 3.27 13.19
CA ARG A 65 -3.01 4.68 12.77
C ARG A 65 -1.62 5.03 12.26
N GLU A 66 -0.59 4.63 12.98
CA GLU A 66 0.80 4.87 12.60
C GLU A 66 1.15 4.15 11.29
N ARG A 67 0.70 2.91 11.14
CA ARG A 67 0.92 2.13 9.94
C ARG A 67 0.23 2.76 8.71
N GLN A 68 -1.01 3.20 8.87
CA GLN A 68 -1.75 3.89 7.80
C GLN A 68 -1.10 5.22 7.42
N ALA A 69 -0.66 6.00 8.39
CA ALA A 69 0.00 7.27 8.14
C ALA A 69 1.31 7.06 7.35
N ARG A 70 2.11 6.08 7.74
CA ARG A 70 3.34 5.73 7.02
C ARG A 70 3.06 5.25 5.59
N ALA A 71 2.06 4.40 5.43
CA ALA A 71 1.68 3.91 4.11
C ALA A 71 1.23 5.02 3.17
N ARG A 72 0.47 5.99 3.66
CA ARG A 72 0.05 7.16 2.87
C ARG A 72 1.23 8.04 2.48
N GLU A 73 2.14 8.26 3.41
CA GLU A 73 3.34 9.07 3.18
C GLU A 73 4.25 8.41 2.15
N GLU A 74 4.49 7.10 2.28
CA GLU A 74 5.27 6.32 1.34
C GLU A 74 4.66 6.33 -0.06
N ARG A 75 3.33 6.20 -0.16
CA ARG A 75 2.63 6.28 -1.45
C ARG A 75 2.76 7.65 -2.09
N ALA A 76 2.55 8.71 -1.32
CA ALA A 76 2.65 10.07 -1.82
C ALA A 76 4.06 10.37 -2.32
N GLU A 77 5.08 9.91 -1.60
CA GLU A 77 6.48 10.05 -1.98
C GLU A 77 6.81 9.23 -3.23
N ALA A 78 6.37 7.97 -3.27
CA ALA A 78 6.58 7.09 -4.40
C ALA A 78 5.91 7.62 -5.67
N GLU A 79 4.70 8.15 -5.56
CA GLU A 79 4.00 8.76 -6.69
C GLU A 79 4.74 9.99 -7.23
N ARG A 80 5.21 10.86 -6.34
CA ARG A 80 5.98 12.05 -6.75
C ARG A 80 7.30 11.66 -7.40
N ASN A 81 8.06 10.78 -6.77
CA ASN A 81 9.36 10.34 -7.24
C ASN A 81 9.24 9.46 -8.49
N GLY A 82 8.29 8.54 -8.49
CA GLY A 82 8.05 7.62 -9.60
C GLY A 82 7.64 8.35 -10.88
N THR A 83 6.76 9.34 -10.79
CA THR A 83 6.33 10.14 -11.94
C THR A 83 7.49 10.95 -12.50
N ALA A 84 8.26 11.61 -11.63
CA ALA A 84 9.39 12.42 -12.04
C ALA A 84 10.50 11.57 -12.65
N GLU A 85 10.84 10.44 -12.03
CA GLU A 85 11.87 9.52 -12.53
C GLU A 85 11.49 8.90 -13.85
N THR A 86 10.24 8.43 -13.98
CA THR A 86 9.75 7.80 -15.22
C THR A 86 9.82 8.76 -16.39
N PHE A 87 9.40 10.01 -16.21
CA PHE A 87 9.45 11.02 -17.26
C PHE A 87 10.89 11.36 -17.65
N ALA A 88 11.75 11.58 -16.65
CA ALA A 88 13.17 11.87 -16.89
C ALA A 88 13.89 10.69 -17.54
N ASP A 89 13.61 9.47 -17.12
CA ASP A 89 14.19 8.25 -17.68
C ASP A 89 13.78 8.05 -19.13
N VAL A 90 12.51 8.26 -19.48
CA VAL A 90 12.03 8.16 -20.85
C VAL A 90 12.73 9.20 -21.74
N LEU A 91 12.91 10.43 -21.26
CA LEU A 91 13.61 11.47 -21.99
C LEU A 91 15.10 11.16 -22.19
N ARG A 92 15.75 10.53 -21.19
CA ARG A 92 17.18 10.21 -21.25
C ARG A 92 17.49 8.94 -22.02
N THR A 93 16.70 7.89 -21.80
CA THR A 93 16.98 6.56 -22.36
C THR A 93 16.41 6.34 -23.74
N GLN A 94 15.32 7.03 -24.07
CA GLN A 94 14.66 6.88 -25.38
C GLN A 94 14.27 8.21 -26.01
N PRO A 95 15.26 9.11 -26.28
CA PRO A 95 14.95 10.38 -26.93
C PRO A 95 14.38 10.20 -28.33
N LEU A 96 14.83 9.17 -29.05
CA LEU A 96 14.35 8.84 -30.38
C LEU A 96 12.87 8.46 -30.38
N ARG A 97 12.46 7.66 -29.40
CA ARG A 97 11.06 7.20 -29.27
C ARG A 97 10.13 8.38 -28.95
N VAL A 98 10.54 9.27 -28.05
CA VAL A 98 9.78 10.47 -27.72
C VAL A 98 9.67 11.37 -28.95
N ALA A 99 10.76 11.57 -29.70
CA ALA A 99 10.77 12.37 -30.90
C ALA A 99 9.83 11.78 -31.97
N LEU A 100 9.87 10.46 -32.17
CA LEU A 100 8.96 9.76 -33.11
C LEU A 100 7.50 9.91 -32.71
N THR A 101 7.19 9.82 -31.43
CA THR A 101 5.83 9.99 -30.92
C THR A 101 5.32 11.41 -31.16
N VAL A 102 6.13 12.42 -30.90
CA VAL A 102 5.78 13.82 -31.13
C VAL A 102 5.56 14.10 -32.61
N ILE A 103 6.44 13.59 -33.48
CA ILE A 103 6.32 13.71 -34.94
C ILE A 103 5.03 13.06 -35.43
N THR A 104 4.71 11.86 -34.95
CA THR A 104 3.49 11.13 -35.30
C THR A 104 2.25 11.93 -34.92
N ILE A 105 2.21 12.47 -33.72
CA ILE A 105 1.10 13.32 -33.26
C ILE A 105 0.97 14.57 -34.12
N ALA A 106 2.06 15.22 -34.45
CA ALA A 106 2.07 16.42 -35.30
C ALA A 106 1.56 16.12 -36.71
N LEU A 107 1.96 14.97 -37.28
CA LEU A 107 1.49 14.53 -38.60
C LEU A 107 0.00 14.23 -38.59
N LEU A 108 -0.50 13.55 -37.56
CA LEU A 108 -1.93 13.25 -37.44
C LEU A 108 -2.76 14.52 -37.30
N LEU A 109 -2.31 15.47 -36.50
CA LEU A 109 -2.98 16.77 -36.36
C LEU A 109 -2.95 17.56 -37.66
N GLY A 110 -1.83 17.50 -38.39
CA GLY A 110 -1.72 18.14 -39.72
C GLY A 110 -2.69 17.55 -40.74
N LEU A 111 -2.83 16.21 -40.75
CA LEU A 111 -3.77 15.52 -41.64
C LEU A 111 -5.23 15.90 -41.39
N ILE A 112 -5.57 16.18 -40.13
CA ILE A 112 -6.92 16.63 -39.74
C ILE A 112 -7.11 18.12 -40.09
N ALA A 113 -6.09 18.93 -39.91
CA ALA A 113 -6.13 20.37 -40.14
C ALA A 113 -6.20 20.75 -41.61
N VAL A 114 -5.52 20.03 -42.52
CA VAL A 114 -5.47 20.34 -43.93
C VAL A 114 -6.84 20.32 -44.60
N PRO A 115 -7.68 19.26 -44.45
CA PRO A 115 -9.03 19.29 -45.01
C PRO A 115 -9.91 20.40 -44.45
N ALA A 116 -9.74 20.70 -43.13
CA ALA A 116 -10.50 21.78 -42.49
C ALA A 116 -10.14 23.15 -43.07
N LEU A 117 -8.85 23.40 -43.38
CA LEU A 117 -8.38 24.64 -43.98
C LEU A 117 -8.88 24.75 -45.45
N LEU A 118 -8.88 23.64 -46.18
CA LEU A 118 -9.37 23.62 -47.56
C LEU A 118 -10.89 23.86 -47.62
N LEU A 119 -11.64 23.36 -46.69
CA LEU A 119 -13.08 23.61 -46.57
C LEU A 119 -13.41 25.04 -46.14
N TRP A 120 -12.52 25.66 -45.41
CA TRP A 120 -12.69 27.04 -44.98
C TRP A 120 -12.51 28.04 -46.11
N GLN A 121 -11.73 27.71 -47.12
CA GLN A 121 -11.58 28.49 -48.35
C GLN A 121 -12.77 28.23 -49.30
#